data_189036f672540d76fa9ea455e3b54d3c
#
_entry.id   189036f672540d76fa9ea455e3b54d3c
#
_cell.length_a   1.000
_cell.length_b   1.000
_cell.length_c   1.000
_cell.angle_alpha   90.00
_cell.angle_beta   90.00
_cell.angle_gamma   90.00
#
_symmetry.space_group_name_H-M   'P 1'
#
loop_
_entity.id
_entity.type
_entity.pdbx_description
1 polymer ?
#
loop_
_entity_poly.entity_id
_entity_poly.type
_entity_poly.pdbx_seq_one_letter_code
_entity_poly.pdbx_strand_id
1 'polypeptide(L)'
;GKTTVNGPHQGGWVDTNTGESWFVHFQDQGAYGRVIHLNPMKWINDWPVIGADKDMDGCGEPVTTYKKPNVGRTYPVATPPESDEFNTRHLGLQWQWHANKKDTYGFTTGLGYIRLYAGSLSKEFVNFWEVPNLLMQKFPAEEFTATAKLTFTAKQDGEQAGIIVMGWDYSYLSVRKASDKFILQQAVCKDAEQQNPEQVKELASFPVEYLKMPGVADNEWKTVYLRVKVTKGAVCTFAYSLNGKKYTTVGDAFTARQGKWIGAKVGLFCVTPNDGNRGWADVDWFRMTNE
;
A
#
# COMPACT_ATOMS: atom_id res chain seq x y z
N GLY A 1 22.02 21.79 -0.11
CA GLY A 1 21.96 22.53 -1.35
C GLY A 1 20.75 23.44 -1.46
N LYS A 2 20.71 24.21 -2.53
CA LYS A 2 19.60 25.16 -2.81
C LYS A 2 18.55 24.57 -3.76
N THR A 3 18.73 23.33 -4.20
CA THR A 3 17.84 22.65 -5.13
C THR A 3 16.71 21.90 -4.37
N THR A 4 15.62 21.60 -5.05
CA THR A 4 14.50 20.80 -4.49
C THR A 4 14.87 19.34 -4.27
N VAL A 5 15.86 18.83 -5.02
CA VAL A 5 16.42 17.49 -4.84
C VAL A 5 17.65 17.61 -3.97
N ASN A 6 17.53 17.29 -2.71
CA ASN A 6 18.59 17.40 -1.70
C ASN A 6 18.81 16.08 -0.98
N GLY A 7 20.00 15.93 -0.35
CA GLY A 7 20.33 14.77 0.46
C GLY A 7 20.30 13.46 -0.33
N PRO A 8 20.94 13.39 -1.51
CA PRO A 8 21.03 12.12 -2.23
C PRO A 8 21.78 11.12 -1.38
N HIS A 9 21.18 9.95 -1.24
CA HIS A 9 21.77 8.81 -0.56
C HIS A 9 22.03 7.71 -1.56
N GLN A 10 22.98 6.86 -1.27
CA GLN A 10 23.18 5.59 -1.94
C GLN A 10 22.72 5.61 -3.40
N GLY A 11 23.59 5.30 -4.28
CA GLY A 11 23.28 5.31 -5.70
C GLY A 11 24.10 4.30 -6.45
N GLY A 12 23.83 4.22 -7.74
CA GLY A 12 24.56 3.38 -8.68
C GLY A 12 24.88 4.14 -9.94
N TRP A 13 26.10 4.01 -10.39
CA TRP A 13 26.51 4.42 -11.72
C TRP A 13 26.12 3.35 -12.73
N VAL A 14 25.63 3.77 -13.88
CA VAL A 14 25.28 2.91 -15.01
C VAL A 14 25.67 3.56 -16.33
N ASP A 15 26.32 2.81 -17.21
CA ASP A 15 26.58 3.22 -18.57
C ASP A 15 25.54 2.63 -19.53
N THR A 16 25.12 3.46 -20.49
CA THR A 16 24.32 2.95 -21.60
C THR A 16 25.21 2.25 -22.64
N ASN A 17 24.61 1.38 -23.44
CA ASN A 17 25.32 0.75 -24.56
C ASN A 17 25.76 1.72 -25.67
N THR A 18 25.35 2.99 -25.58
CA THR A 18 25.77 4.06 -26.49
C THR A 18 26.84 4.99 -25.88
N GLY A 19 27.33 4.66 -24.68
CA GLY A 19 28.45 5.36 -24.03
C GLY A 19 28.05 6.59 -23.21
N GLU A 20 26.77 6.74 -22.83
CA GLU A 20 26.37 7.76 -21.85
C GLU A 20 26.47 7.18 -20.43
N SER A 21 27.00 7.96 -19.49
CA SER A 21 27.03 7.61 -18.07
C SER A 21 25.90 8.31 -17.31
N TRP A 22 25.27 7.58 -16.41
CA TRP A 22 24.15 8.03 -15.60
C TRP A 22 24.30 7.59 -14.16
N PHE A 23 23.69 8.33 -13.23
CA PHE A 23 23.68 8.01 -11.82
C PHE A 23 22.25 7.93 -11.30
N VAL A 24 21.89 6.76 -10.75
CA VAL A 24 20.59 6.52 -10.11
C VAL A 24 20.78 6.66 -8.62
N HIS A 25 20.01 7.49 -7.96
CA HIS A 25 20.03 7.66 -6.51
C HIS A 25 18.61 7.88 -5.99
N PHE A 26 18.45 7.97 -4.69
CA PHE A 26 17.16 8.30 -4.10
C PHE A 26 17.25 9.54 -3.18
N GLN A 27 16.09 10.08 -2.88
CA GLN A 27 15.86 11.08 -1.86
C GLN A 27 14.78 10.58 -0.90
N ASP A 28 15.00 10.65 0.40
CA ASP A 28 13.98 10.33 1.40
C ASP A 28 12.89 11.41 1.41
N GLN A 29 11.63 10.99 1.24
CA GLN A 29 10.44 11.84 1.18
C GLN A 29 9.40 11.43 2.25
N GLY A 30 9.86 11.03 3.45
CA GLY A 30 9.00 10.68 4.55
C GLY A 30 8.00 9.57 4.21
N ALA A 31 6.71 9.83 4.36
CA ALA A 31 5.66 8.85 4.08
C ALA A 31 5.66 8.33 2.64
N TYR A 32 6.21 9.08 1.69
CA TYR A 32 6.33 8.67 0.28
C TYR A 32 7.54 7.79 0.01
N GLY A 33 8.42 7.63 1.00
CA GLY A 33 9.57 6.76 0.95
C GLY A 33 10.76 7.32 0.18
N ARG A 34 11.49 6.44 -0.45
CA ARG A 34 12.71 6.74 -1.18
C ARG A 34 12.41 6.95 -2.65
N VAL A 35 12.20 8.20 -3.02
CA VAL A 35 11.90 8.58 -4.40
C VAL A 35 13.18 8.52 -5.23
N ILE A 36 13.12 7.81 -6.35
CA ILE A 36 14.26 7.58 -7.24
C ILE A 36 14.45 8.74 -8.19
N HIS A 37 15.69 9.17 -8.30
CA HIS A 37 16.15 10.20 -9.24
C HIS A 37 17.19 9.62 -10.21
N LEU A 38 17.16 10.07 -11.45
CA LEU A 38 18.15 9.76 -12.48
C LEU A 38 18.85 11.03 -12.89
N ASN A 39 20.17 11.07 -12.74
CA ASN A 39 21.00 12.20 -13.12
C ASN A 39 21.98 11.80 -14.24
N PRO A 40 22.27 12.70 -15.19
CA PRO A 40 23.41 12.52 -16.08
C PRO A 40 24.70 12.52 -15.27
N MET A 41 25.71 11.81 -15.74
CA MET A 41 27.03 11.78 -15.11
C MET A 41 28.13 11.91 -16.19
N LYS A 42 29.21 12.58 -15.84
CA LYS A 42 30.41 12.69 -16.67
C LYS A 42 31.64 12.36 -15.85
N TRP A 43 32.60 11.74 -16.47
CA TRP A 43 33.95 11.59 -15.92
C TRP A 43 34.83 12.75 -16.37
N ILE A 44 35.36 13.51 -15.43
CA ILE A 44 36.26 14.66 -15.69
C ILE A 44 37.53 14.42 -14.87
N ASN A 45 38.66 14.21 -15.52
CA ASN A 45 39.95 13.91 -14.88
C ASN A 45 39.81 12.73 -13.89
N ASP A 46 39.17 11.65 -14.32
CA ASP A 46 38.90 10.44 -13.52
C ASP A 46 37.99 10.67 -12.28
N TRP A 47 37.29 11.81 -12.24
CA TRP A 47 36.35 12.15 -11.18
C TRP A 47 34.91 12.17 -11.70
N PRO A 48 33.94 11.55 -10.99
CA PRO A 48 32.55 11.56 -11.41
C PRO A 48 31.87 12.88 -11.06
N VAL A 49 31.39 13.60 -12.05
CA VAL A 49 30.54 14.78 -11.90
C VAL A 49 29.10 14.37 -12.18
N ILE A 50 28.27 14.31 -11.14
CA ILE A 50 26.88 13.83 -11.17
C ILE A 50 25.95 15.04 -11.28
N GLY A 51 24.99 14.98 -12.23
CA GLY A 51 24.10 16.09 -12.51
C GLY A 51 24.64 17.03 -13.59
N ALA A 52 24.21 18.28 -13.55
CA ALA A 52 24.65 19.32 -14.47
C ALA A 52 25.47 20.38 -13.72
N ASP A 53 26.74 20.47 -14.03
CA ASP A 53 27.61 21.54 -13.56
C ASP A 53 27.33 22.78 -14.39
N LYS A 54 26.52 23.70 -13.85
CA LYS A 54 26.08 24.93 -14.57
C LYS A 54 26.97 26.14 -14.34
N ASP A 55 27.59 26.18 -13.21
CA ASP A 55 28.49 27.28 -12.80
C ASP A 55 29.98 26.95 -12.96
N MET A 56 30.27 25.73 -13.43
CA MET A 56 31.61 25.22 -13.72
C MET A 56 32.53 25.19 -12.48
N ASP A 57 31.98 24.93 -11.33
CA ASP A 57 32.74 24.77 -10.09
C ASP A 57 33.29 23.34 -9.89
N GLY A 58 32.96 22.43 -10.81
CA GLY A 58 33.32 21.01 -10.76
C GLY A 58 32.34 20.11 -9.97
N CYS A 59 31.27 20.71 -9.44
CA CYS A 59 30.21 20.00 -8.72
C CYS A 59 28.92 20.01 -9.57
N GLY A 60 28.42 18.84 -9.91
CA GLY A 60 27.15 18.75 -10.64
C GLY A 60 25.95 18.96 -9.73
N GLU A 61 24.93 19.64 -10.22
CA GLU A 61 23.65 19.81 -9.54
C GLU A 61 22.61 18.81 -10.03
N PRO A 62 21.73 18.30 -9.14
CA PRO A 62 20.63 17.42 -9.56
C PRO A 62 19.76 18.12 -10.62
N VAL A 63 19.35 17.34 -11.63
CA VAL A 63 18.44 17.82 -12.66
C VAL A 63 17.01 17.38 -12.37
N THR A 64 16.05 18.28 -12.54
CA THR A 64 14.61 17.99 -12.44
C THR A 64 14.00 17.64 -13.79
N THR A 65 14.64 18.06 -14.87
CA THR A 65 14.27 17.76 -16.25
C THR A 65 15.54 17.58 -17.07
N TYR A 66 15.58 16.52 -17.85
CA TYR A 66 16.71 16.23 -18.73
C TYR A 66 16.28 15.36 -19.92
N LYS A 67 17.14 15.25 -20.94
CA LYS A 67 16.91 14.30 -22.03
C LYS A 67 16.88 12.88 -21.49
N LYS A 68 16.12 11.98 -22.12
CA LYS A 68 16.17 10.55 -21.80
C LYS A 68 17.54 9.95 -22.13
N PRO A 69 18.00 8.94 -21.39
CA PRO A 69 19.19 8.17 -21.74
C PRO A 69 19.07 7.60 -23.15
N ASN A 70 20.14 7.74 -23.93
CA ASN A 70 20.23 7.05 -25.20
C ASN A 70 20.66 5.60 -24.96
N VAL A 71 19.73 4.66 -25.19
CA VAL A 71 19.95 3.22 -25.04
C VAL A 71 19.93 2.48 -26.40
N GLY A 72 20.10 3.25 -27.49
CA GLY A 72 20.13 2.73 -28.86
C GLY A 72 18.77 2.43 -29.48
N ARG A 73 17.69 2.54 -28.69
CA ARG A 73 16.29 2.38 -29.14
C ARG A 73 15.32 3.14 -28.27
N THR A 74 14.13 3.38 -28.78
CA THR A 74 13.05 4.04 -28.04
C THR A 74 12.16 2.98 -27.37
N TYR A 75 11.87 3.17 -26.09
CA TYR A 75 10.89 2.39 -25.34
C TYR A 75 9.64 3.22 -25.10
N PRO A 76 8.45 2.61 -25.06
CA PRO A 76 7.24 3.30 -24.62
C PRO A 76 7.39 3.75 -23.17
N VAL A 77 6.69 4.82 -22.82
CA VAL A 77 6.57 5.22 -21.41
C VAL A 77 5.76 4.16 -20.68
N ALA A 78 6.29 3.62 -19.60
CA ALA A 78 5.63 2.65 -18.76
C ALA A 78 5.83 3.02 -17.29
N THR A 79 4.80 2.77 -16.50
CA THR A 79 4.82 2.89 -15.04
C THR A 79 4.62 1.50 -14.41
N PRO A 80 5.13 1.24 -13.21
CA PRO A 80 4.76 0.04 -12.47
C PRO A 80 3.24 -0.03 -12.31
N PRO A 81 2.63 -1.23 -12.39
CA PRO A 81 1.20 -1.39 -12.12
C PRO A 81 0.90 -1.01 -10.67
N GLU A 82 -0.25 -0.40 -10.44
CA GLU A 82 -0.73 0.05 -9.13
C GLU A 82 -2.05 -0.65 -8.77
N SER A 83 -2.96 -0.72 -9.75
CA SER A 83 -4.22 -1.44 -9.62
C SER A 83 -4.05 -2.91 -9.95
N ASP A 84 -4.92 -3.76 -9.38
CA ASP A 84 -4.94 -5.20 -9.67
C ASP A 84 -6.38 -5.72 -9.68
N GLU A 85 -6.76 -6.39 -10.76
CA GLU A 85 -8.03 -7.09 -10.92
C GLU A 85 -7.90 -8.59 -10.56
N PHE A 86 -6.73 -9.01 -10.10
CA PHE A 86 -6.38 -10.38 -9.71
C PHE A 86 -6.76 -11.47 -10.74
N ASN A 87 -6.66 -11.12 -12.01
CA ASN A 87 -6.98 -12.01 -13.14
C ASN A 87 -5.88 -13.04 -13.42
N THR A 88 -4.74 -12.96 -12.79
CA THR A 88 -3.60 -13.86 -12.96
C THR A 88 -3.41 -14.75 -11.74
N ARG A 89 -2.71 -15.89 -11.93
CA ARG A 89 -2.39 -16.82 -10.83
C ARG A 89 -1.24 -16.32 -9.93
N HIS A 90 -0.62 -15.21 -10.29
CA HIS A 90 0.51 -14.65 -9.55
C HIS A 90 0.22 -13.19 -9.25
N LEU A 91 0.57 -12.78 -8.04
CA LEU A 91 0.55 -11.37 -7.68
C LEU A 91 1.55 -10.57 -8.52
N GLY A 92 1.16 -9.36 -8.90
CA GLY A 92 2.06 -8.42 -9.55
C GLY A 92 3.22 -8.01 -8.62
N LEU A 93 4.30 -7.50 -9.21
CA LEU A 93 5.52 -7.12 -8.48
C LEU A 93 5.31 -5.92 -7.53
N GLN A 94 4.22 -5.18 -7.66
CA GLN A 94 3.84 -4.10 -6.74
C GLN A 94 3.46 -4.61 -5.36
N TRP A 95 3.00 -5.86 -5.24
CA TRP A 95 2.55 -6.45 -4.00
C TRP A 95 3.68 -7.03 -3.17
N GLN A 96 3.61 -6.82 -1.88
CA GLN A 96 4.50 -7.41 -0.90
C GLN A 96 3.74 -7.79 0.37
N TRP A 97 4.06 -8.94 0.94
CA TRP A 97 3.61 -9.30 2.27
C TRP A 97 4.42 -8.53 3.32
N HIS A 98 3.81 -8.27 4.46
CA HIS A 98 4.50 -7.59 5.57
C HIS A 98 5.70 -8.39 6.09
N ALA A 99 5.58 -9.71 6.07
CA ALA A 99 6.69 -10.63 6.37
C ALA A 99 6.80 -11.70 5.28
N ASN A 100 7.67 -12.68 5.49
CA ASN A 100 7.89 -13.77 4.53
C ASN A 100 6.59 -14.49 4.20
N LYS A 101 6.29 -14.58 2.91
CA LYS A 101 5.09 -15.23 2.39
C LYS A 101 4.95 -16.66 2.91
N LYS A 102 3.72 -17.00 3.31
CA LYS A 102 3.28 -18.39 3.54
C LYS A 102 2.06 -18.67 2.68
N ASP A 103 1.93 -19.89 2.16
CA ASP A 103 0.78 -20.26 1.32
C ASP A 103 -0.56 -20.20 2.08
N THR A 104 -0.50 -20.22 3.40
CA THR A 104 -1.65 -20.07 4.29
C THR A 104 -2.16 -18.63 4.43
N TYR A 105 -1.47 -17.63 3.87
CA TYR A 105 -1.94 -16.24 3.93
C TYR A 105 -2.99 -15.94 2.88
N GLY A 106 -2.85 -16.50 1.68
CA GLY A 106 -3.77 -16.30 0.59
C GLY A 106 -3.19 -16.64 -0.76
N PHE A 107 -4.03 -16.63 -1.77
CA PHE A 107 -3.64 -16.92 -3.15
C PHE A 107 -4.56 -16.21 -4.14
N THR A 108 -4.02 -15.91 -5.30
CA THR A 108 -4.79 -15.45 -6.45
C THR A 108 -5.44 -16.66 -7.13
N THR A 109 -6.73 -16.56 -7.39
CA THR A 109 -7.49 -17.68 -7.98
C THR A 109 -7.29 -17.84 -9.48
N GLY A 110 -6.86 -16.76 -10.16
CA GLY A 110 -6.88 -16.66 -11.63
C GLY A 110 -8.28 -16.50 -12.21
N LEU A 111 -9.29 -16.30 -11.36
CA LEU A 111 -10.69 -16.12 -11.72
C LEU A 111 -11.22 -14.71 -11.42
N GLY A 112 -10.29 -13.74 -11.24
CA GLY A 112 -10.63 -12.35 -11.00
C GLY A 112 -10.81 -11.98 -9.53
N TYR A 113 -10.16 -12.71 -8.61
CA TYR A 113 -10.06 -12.30 -7.21
C TYR A 113 -8.88 -12.95 -6.51
N ILE A 114 -8.43 -12.32 -5.43
CA ILE A 114 -7.51 -12.91 -4.46
C ILE A 114 -8.28 -13.34 -3.21
N ARG A 115 -8.00 -14.53 -2.70
CA ARG A 115 -8.49 -14.99 -1.39
C ARG A 115 -7.42 -14.77 -0.33
N LEU A 116 -7.76 -14.02 0.71
CA LEU A 116 -6.96 -13.82 1.90
C LEU A 116 -7.57 -14.59 3.05
N TYR A 117 -6.87 -15.57 3.59
CA TYR A 117 -7.33 -16.30 4.77
C TYR A 117 -7.14 -15.45 6.04
N ALA A 118 -8.08 -15.56 6.97
CA ALA A 118 -7.95 -14.91 8.26
C ALA A 118 -6.73 -15.49 9.01
N GLY A 119 -5.64 -14.73 9.05
CA GLY A 119 -4.43 -15.11 9.78
C GLY A 119 -4.66 -15.02 11.28
N SER A 120 -4.28 -16.05 12.04
CA SER A 120 -4.43 -16.04 13.50
C SER A 120 -3.50 -15.01 14.12
N LEU A 121 -4.05 -14.15 14.95
CA LEU A 121 -3.28 -13.24 15.79
C LEU A 121 -2.63 -14.04 16.93
N SER A 122 -1.46 -13.61 17.36
CA SER A 122 -0.81 -14.25 18.50
C SER A 122 -1.60 -13.99 19.79
N LYS A 123 -1.40 -14.83 20.82
CA LYS A 123 -2.01 -14.62 22.13
C LYS A 123 -1.52 -13.33 22.82
N GLU A 124 -0.32 -12.91 22.45
CA GLU A 124 0.32 -11.67 22.89
C GLU A 124 0.08 -10.51 21.92
N PHE A 125 -0.89 -10.59 21.04
CA PHE A 125 -1.20 -9.55 20.06
C PHE A 125 -1.43 -8.20 20.73
N VAL A 126 -0.68 -7.20 20.28
CA VAL A 126 -0.81 -5.82 20.73
C VAL A 126 -1.27 -4.93 19.56
N ASN A 127 -0.64 -5.08 18.42
CA ASN A 127 -0.93 -4.26 17.24
C ASN A 127 -0.48 -4.96 15.95
N PHE A 128 -0.75 -4.35 14.79
CA PHE A 128 -0.48 -4.96 13.48
C PHE A 128 0.99 -4.91 13.02
N TRP A 129 1.88 -4.33 13.80
CA TRP A 129 3.31 -4.31 13.45
C TRP A 129 3.89 -5.72 13.25
N GLU A 130 3.42 -6.67 14.03
CA GLU A 130 3.89 -8.05 13.97
C GLU A 130 2.96 -9.00 13.17
N VAL A 131 1.88 -8.47 12.56
CA VAL A 131 0.97 -9.30 11.76
C VAL A 131 1.56 -9.57 10.38
N PRO A 132 1.96 -10.82 10.08
CA PRO A 132 2.79 -11.09 8.90
C PRO A 132 2.00 -11.09 7.58
N ASN A 133 0.69 -11.30 7.62
CA ASN A 133 -0.18 -11.52 6.46
C ASN A 133 -0.89 -10.24 5.98
N LEU A 134 -0.28 -9.07 6.16
CA LEU A 134 -0.72 -7.85 5.50
C LEU A 134 -0.17 -7.85 4.06
N LEU A 135 -1.05 -7.71 3.08
CA LEU A 135 -0.70 -7.63 1.66
C LEU A 135 -0.76 -6.18 1.21
N MET A 136 0.39 -5.58 0.95
CA MET A 136 0.49 -4.15 0.76
C MET A 136 1.35 -3.77 -0.45
N GLN A 137 1.21 -2.53 -0.89
CA GLN A 137 2.10 -1.90 -1.85
C GLN A 137 2.49 -0.50 -1.39
N LYS A 138 3.59 0.04 -1.91
CA LYS A 138 4.07 1.38 -1.58
C LYS A 138 3.09 2.44 -2.08
N PHE A 139 3.10 3.61 -1.47
CA PHE A 139 2.40 4.77 -2.01
C PHE A 139 2.90 5.07 -3.43
N PRO A 140 2.01 5.14 -4.44
CA PRO A 140 2.41 5.36 -5.82
C PRO A 140 2.68 6.83 -6.14
N ALA A 141 2.07 7.75 -5.39
CA ALA A 141 2.10 9.19 -5.60
C ALA A 141 1.85 9.95 -4.29
N GLU A 142 1.97 11.27 -4.34
CA GLU A 142 1.64 12.15 -3.20
C GLU A 142 0.13 12.21 -2.93
N GLU A 143 -0.68 12.06 -3.96
CA GLU A 143 -2.14 12.08 -3.90
C GLU A 143 -2.70 10.93 -4.72
N PHE A 144 -3.57 10.15 -4.12
CA PHE A 144 -4.25 9.02 -4.77
C PHE A 144 -5.43 8.54 -3.95
N THR A 145 -6.29 7.76 -4.58
CA THR A 145 -7.37 7.04 -3.92
C THR A 145 -7.21 5.55 -4.16
N ALA A 146 -7.10 4.76 -3.09
CA ALA A 146 -7.12 3.31 -3.15
C ALA A 146 -8.49 2.77 -2.73
N THR A 147 -9.08 1.89 -3.53
CA THR A 147 -10.36 1.27 -3.26
C THR A 147 -10.28 -0.23 -3.47
N ALA A 148 -10.83 -1.00 -2.53
CA ALA A 148 -10.96 -2.45 -2.63
C ALA A 148 -12.44 -2.85 -2.66
N LYS A 149 -12.81 -3.80 -3.52
CA LYS A 149 -14.09 -4.51 -3.46
C LYS A 149 -13.84 -5.83 -2.74
N LEU A 150 -14.43 -5.99 -1.57
CA LEU A 150 -14.14 -7.06 -0.64
C LEU A 150 -15.41 -7.80 -0.26
N THR A 151 -15.38 -9.12 -0.40
CA THR A 151 -16.42 -10.03 0.08
C THR A 151 -15.87 -10.81 1.27
N PHE A 152 -16.47 -10.61 2.45
CA PHE A 152 -15.96 -11.17 3.70
C PHE A 152 -16.81 -12.32 4.21
N THR A 153 -16.23 -13.52 4.22
CA THR A 153 -16.80 -14.74 4.78
C THR A 153 -16.21 -15.01 6.16
N ALA A 154 -16.81 -14.42 7.18
CA ALA A 154 -16.41 -14.64 8.57
C ALA A 154 -17.04 -15.93 9.13
N LYS A 155 -16.24 -16.71 9.86
CA LYS A 155 -16.64 -17.92 10.54
C LYS A 155 -16.81 -17.75 12.05
N GLN A 156 -16.00 -16.88 12.64
CA GLN A 156 -15.94 -16.67 14.08
C GLN A 156 -16.06 -15.19 14.43
N ASP A 157 -16.54 -14.90 15.60
CA ASP A 157 -16.57 -13.54 16.14
C ASP A 157 -15.15 -13.01 16.34
N GLY A 158 -14.97 -11.72 16.07
CA GLY A 158 -13.67 -11.04 16.12
C GLY A 158 -12.87 -11.12 14.82
N GLU A 159 -13.23 -12.02 13.88
CA GLU A 159 -12.62 -12.00 12.56
C GLU A 159 -12.87 -10.67 11.86
N GLN A 160 -11.84 -10.14 11.20
CA GLN A 160 -11.93 -8.87 10.49
C GLN A 160 -11.10 -8.85 9.22
N ALA A 161 -11.60 -8.09 8.26
CA ALA A 161 -10.90 -7.84 7.00
C ALA A 161 -11.04 -6.36 6.62
N GLY A 162 -10.02 -5.82 5.96
CA GLY A 162 -10.03 -4.40 5.68
C GLY A 162 -8.91 -3.89 4.78
N ILE A 163 -8.90 -2.54 4.67
CA ILE A 163 -7.85 -1.76 4.02
C ILE A 163 -7.01 -1.06 5.09
N ILE A 164 -5.70 -1.07 4.94
CA ILE A 164 -4.73 -0.53 5.89
C ILE A 164 -3.76 0.43 5.22
N VAL A 165 -3.38 1.49 5.92
CA VAL A 165 -2.21 2.33 5.64
C VAL A 165 -1.20 2.08 6.75
N MET A 166 0.01 1.65 6.40
CA MET A 166 1.02 1.15 7.34
C MET A 166 2.38 1.81 7.13
N GLY A 167 2.88 2.39 8.18
CA GLY A 167 4.26 2.84 8.38
C GLY A 167 4.68 2.51 9.81
N TRP A 168 5.45 3.37 10.47
CA TRP A 168 5.64 3.28 11.94
C TRP A 168 4.35 3.53 12.70
N ASP A 169 3.53 4.41 12.16
CA ASP A 169 2.13 4.56 12.55
C ASP A 169 1.27 3.86 11.50
N TYR A 170 0.09 3.39 11.90
CA TYR A 170 -0.88 2.89 10.95
C TYR A 170 -2.32 3.25 11.31
N SER A 171 -3.15 3.20 10.30
CA SER A 171 -4.60 3.22 10.46
C SER A 171 -5.25 2.27 9.48
N TYR A 172 -6.33 1.63 9.88
CA TYR A 172 -7.13 0.79 8.99
C TYR A 172 -8.62 1.08 9.11
N LEU A 173 -9.35 0.78 8.05
CA LEU A 173 -10.80 0.63 8.04
C LEU A 173 -11.12 -0.84 7.80
N SER A 174 -11.86 -1.46 8.70
CA SER A 174 -12.21 -2.89 8.60
C SER A 174 -13.68 -3.16 8.88
N VAL A 175 -14.12 -4.32 8.39
CA VAL A 175 -15.38 -4.95 8.79
C VAL A 175 -15.05 -6.12 9.71
N ARG A 176 -15.59 -6.10 10.93
CA ARG A 176 -15.39 -7.11 11.96
C ARG A 176 -16.70 -7.83 12.27
N LYS A 177 -16.68 -9.15 12.33
CA LYS A 177 -17.83 -9.94 12.76
C LYS A 177 -18.01 -9.84 14.27
N ALA A 178 -19.26 -9.65 14.72
CA ALA A 178 -19.65 -9.61 16.13
C ALA A 178 -21.08 -10.19 16.25
N SER A 179 -21.19 -11.41 16.68
CA SER A 179 -22.47 -12.15 16.80
C SER A 179 -23.31 -12.10 15.51
N ASP A 180 -24.42 -11.40 15.52
CA ASP A 180 -25.40 -11.27 14.44
C ASP A 180 -25.16 -10.06 13.52
N LYS A 181 -24.05 -9.34 13.72
CA LYS A 181 -23.75 -8.11 12.97
C LYS A 181 -22.30 -8.03 12.50
N PHE A 182 -22.08 -7.15 11.55
CA PHE A 182 -20.76 -6.67 11.18
C PHE A 182 -20.59 -5.24 11.68
N ILE A 183 -19.42 -4.98 12.25
CA ILE A 183 -19.02 -3.67 12.76
C ILE A 183 -18.00 -3.09 11.79
N LEU A 184 -18.29 -1.91 11.25
CA LEU A 184 -17.31 -1.10 10.56
C LEU A 184 -16.53 -0.32 11.62
N GLN A 185 -15.22 -0.45 11.62
CA GLN A 185 -14.36 0.18 12.60
C GLN A 185 -13.10 0.75 11.98
N GLN A 186 -12.62 1.84 12.57
CA GLN A 186 -11.29 2.38 12.32
C GLN A 186 -10.40 2.07 13.53
N ALA A 187 -9.16 1.67 13.26
CA ALA A 187 -8.13 1.69 14.29
C ALA A 187 -6.99 2.62 13.89
N VAL A 188 -6.36 3.21 14.89
CA VAL A 188 -5.15 4.00 14.76
C VAL A 188 -4.14 3.48 15.78
N CYS A 189 -2.91 3.27 15.34
CA CYS A 189 -1.79 2.95 16.21
C CYS A 189 -0.64 3.89 15.92
N LYS A 190 -0.11 4.53 16.95
CA LYS A 190 1.05 5.40 16.90
C LYS A 190 2.27 4.67 17.44
N ASP A 191 3.42 4.81 16.75
CA ASP A 191 4.66 4.14 17.10
C ASP A 191 4.46 2.63 17.36
N ALA A 192 3.87 1.95 16.37
CA ALA A 192 3.50 0.54 16.45
C ALA A 192 4.70 -0.39 16.70
N GLU A 193 5.89 -0.03 16.19
CA GLU A 193 7.14 -0.75 16.45
C GLU A 193 7.49 -0.81 17.95
N GLN A 194 7.00 0.16 18.73
CA GLN A 194 7.23 0.23 20.19
C GLN A 194 6.19 -0.55 20.99
N GLN A 195 5.38 -1.40 20.33
CA GLN A 195 4.32 -2.20 20.94
C GLN A 195 3.22 -1.35 21.61
N ASN A 196 2.97 -0.15 21.10
CA ASN A 196 1.85 0.64 21.55
C ASN A 196 0.52 0.01 21.12
N PRO A 197 -0.55 0.07 21.96
CA PRO A 197 -1.83 -0.51 21.62
C PRO A 197 -2.59 0.30 20.57
N GLU A 198 -3.48 -0.37 19.85
CA GLU A 198 -4.42 0.25 18.94
C GLU A 198 -5.49 1.07 19.69
N GLN A 199 -5.89 2.19 19.09
CA GLN A 199 -7.09 2.91 19.44
C GLN A 199 -8.17 2.57 18.42
N VAL A 200 -9.16 1.78 18.83
CA VAL A 200 -10.24 1.30 17.96
C VAL A 200 -11.51 2.11 18.18
N LYS A 201 -12.12 2.56 17.09
CA LYS A 201 -13.39 3.31 17.08
C LYS A 201 -14.40 2.59 16.20
N GLU A 202 -15.51 2.18 16.78
CA GLU A 202 -16.65 1.65 16.02
C GLU A 202 -17.37 2.82 15.33
N LEU A 203 -17.63 2.67 14.03
CA LEU A 203 -18.17 3.74 13.18
C LEU A 203 -19.61 3.48 12.75
N ALA A 204 -19.91 2.22 12.44
CA ALA A 204 -21.24 1.76 12.03
C ALA A 204 -21.41 0.27 12.32
N SER A 205 -22.63 -0.20 12.36
CA SER A 205 -22.94 -1.62 12.42
C SER A 205 -23.99 -2.00 11.36
N PHE A 206 -23.84 -3.18 10.83
CA PHE A 206 -24.74 -3.74 9.81
C PHE A 206 -25.22 -5.09 10.27
N PRO A 207 -26.55 -5.35 10.32
CA PRO A 207 -27.05 -6.71 10.48
C PRO A 207 -26.47 -7.63 9.41
N VAL A 208 -26.27 -8.90 9.75
CA VAL A 208 -25.71 -9.88 8.82
C VAL A 208 -26.47 -9.91 7.49
N GLU A 209 -27.78 -9.65 7.51
CA GLU A 209 -28.64 -9.59 6.33
C GLU A 209 -28.32 -8.41 5.36
N TYR A 210 -27.83 -7.31 5.88
CA TYR A 210 -27.56 -6.10 5.05
C TYR A 210 -26.40 -6.25 4.07
N LEU A 211 -25.52 -7.19 4.30
CA LEU A 211 -24.40 -7.49 3.42
C LEU A 211 -24.68 -8.68 2.50
N LYS A 212 -25.93 -9.19 2.49
CA LYS A 212 -26.36 -10.26 1.58
C LYS A 212 -26.54 -9.71 0.16
N MET A 213 -26.03 -10.43 -0.83
CA MET A 213 -26.38 -10.18 -2.21
C MET A 213 -27.78 -10.73 -2.50
N PRO A 214 -28.68 -10.00 -3.19
CA PRO A 214 -29.97 -10.53 -3.59
C PRO A 214 -29.80 -11.78 -4.45
N GLY A 215 -30.51 -12.87 -4.09
CA GLY A 215 -30.54 -14.11 -4.86
C GLY A 215 -29.45 -15.14 -4.53
N VAL A 216 -28.63 -14.89 -3.50
CA VAL A 216 -27.61 -15.85 -3.00
C VAL A 216 -28.06 -16.44 -1.68
N ALA A 217 -27.79 -17.74 -1.47
CA ALA A 217 -28.20 -18.47 -0.27
C ALA A 217 -27.67 -17.84 1.02
N ASP A 218 -28.37 -18.04 2.13
CA ASP A 218 -28.20 -17.36 3.42
C ASP A 218 -26.78 -17.36 4.04
N ASN A 219 -25.86 -18.16 3.52
CA ASN A 219 -24.51 -18.35 4.05
C ASN A 219 -23.41 -17.65 3.26
N GLU A 220 -23.75 -16.91 2.21
CA GLU A 220 -22.79 -16.44 1.23
C GLU A 220 -22.85 -14.94 1.04
N TRP A 221 -21.70 -14.34 0.96
CA TRP A 221 -21.32 -13.10 0.25
C TRP A 221 -21.75 -11.76 0.86
N LYS A 222 -20.86 -11.24 1.69
CA LYS A 222 -20.98 -9.89 2.28
C LYS A 222 -19.98 -8.96 1.63
N THR A 223 -20.41 -8.25 0.59
CA THR A 223 -19.54 -7.35 -0.17
C THR A 223 -19.58 -5.94 0.41
N VAL A 224 -18.42 -5.37 0.61
CA VAL A 224 -18.20 -3.97 0.98
C VAL A 224 -17.10 -3.39 0.11
N TYR A 225 -17.21 -2.11 -0.18
CA TYR A 225 -16.17 -1.34 -0.83
C TYR A 225 -15.51 -0.46 0.21
N LEU A 226 -14.23 -0.68 0.45
CA LEU A 226 -13.43 0.11 1.38
C LEU A 226 -12.47 1.00 0.60
N ARG A 227 -12.35 2.23 1.06
CA ARG A 227 -11.57 3.25 0.36
C ARG A 227 -10.70 4.02 1.34
N VAL A 228 -9.51 4.36 0.91
CA VAL A 228 -8.68 5.40 1.52
C VAL A 228 -8.29 6.42 0.45
N LYS A 229 -8.52 7.68 0.73
CA LYS A 229 -8.01 8.81 -0.07
C LYS A 229 -6.81 9.41 0.65
N VAL A 230 -5.69 9.49 -0.05
CA VAL A 230 -4.46 10.12 0.41
C VAL A 230 -4.32 11.45 -0.31
N THR A 231 -4.16 12.51 0.45
CA THR A 231 -3.95 13.86 -0.05
C THR A 231 -2.55 14.36 0.32
N LYS A 232 -2.16 15.49 -0.24
CA LYS A 232 -0.83 16.08 -0.01
C LYS A 232 -0.49 16.18 1.49
N GLY A 233 0.75 15.84 1.84
CA GLY A 233 1.17 15.69 3.23
C GLY A 233 0.82 14.33 3.83
N ALA A 234 0.47 13.35 2.97
CA ALA A 234 0.13 11.97 3.36
C ALA A 234 -1.07 11.88 4.33
N VAL A 235 -2.03 12.82 4.20
CA VAL A 235 -3.26 12.79 5.00
C VAL A 235 -4.24 11.80 4.38
N CYS A 236 -4.61 10.79 5.14
CA CYS A 236 -5.47 9.68 4.75
C CYS A 236 -6.87 9.87 5.33
N THR A 237 -7.90 9.78 4.51
CA THR A 237 -9.31 9.75 4.92
C THR A 237 -9.95 8.46 4.42
N PHE A 238 -10.75 7.83 5.29
CA PHE A 238 -11.39 6.56 4.96
C PHE A 238 -12.84 6.75 4.57
N ALA A 239 -13.32 5.88 3.70
CA ALA A 239 -14.71 5.82 3.29
C ALA A 239 -15.13 4.38 2.98
N TYR A 240 -16.42 4.11 3.05
CA TYR A 240 -17.00 2.83 2.63
C TYR A 240 -18.20 3.03 1.72
N SER A 241 -18.55 1.97 1.01
CA SER A 241 -19.78 1.88 0.21
C SER A 241 -20.30 0.45 0.24
N LEU A 242 -21.64 0.31 0.22
CA LEU A 242 -22.30 -1.01 0.09
C LEU A 242 -22.73 -1.30 -1.37
N ASN A 243 -22.60 -0.33 -2.26
CA ASN A 243 -23.01 -0.47 -3.66
C ASN A 243 -21.95 -0.08 -4.69
N GLY A 244 -20.76 0.35 -4.23
CA GLY A 244 -19.65 0.77 -5.08
C GLY A 244 -19.84 2.11 -5.80
N LYS A 245 -20.96 2.79 -5.58
CA LYS A 245 -21.31 4.06 -6.27
C LYS A 245 -21.28 5.25 -5.32
N LYS A 246 -21.95 5.16 -4.19
CA LYS A 246 -22.00 6.23 -3.17
C LYS A 246 -21.10 5.84 -2.01
N TYR A 247 -20.09 6.66 -1.74
CA TYR A 247 -19.16 6.48 -0.63
C TYR A 247 -19.49 7.41 0.51
N THR A 248 -19.43 6.90 1.73
CA THR A 248 -19.59 7.66 2.97
C THR A 248 -18.23 7.74 3.66
N THR A 249 -17.72 8.95 3.81
CA THR A 249 -16.49 9.20 4.59
C THR A 249 -16.77 8.93 6.06
N VAL A 250 -15.83 8.25 6.74
CA VAL A 250 -16.00 7.80 8.12
C VAL A 250 -14.68 7.89 8.88
N GLY A 251 -14.80 7.94 10.21
CA GLY A 251 -13.65 7.99 11.10
C GLY A 251 -12.92 9.32 11.07
N ASP A 252 -11.73 9.30 11.64
CA ASP A 252 -10.88 10.48 11.78
C ASP A 252 -9.77 10.44 10.71
N ALA A 253 -9.32 11.62 10.28
CA ALA A 253 -8.18 11.71 9.36
C ALA A 253 -6.91 11.21 10.05
N PHE A 254 -6.08 10.52 9.29
CA PHE A 254 -4.82 9.94 9.73
C PHE A 254 -3.67 10.44 8.87
N THR A 255 -2.62 10.97 9.45
CA THR A 255 -1.41 11.34 8.70
C THR A 255 -0.43 10.18 8.72
N ALA A 256 -0.15 9.61 7.55
CA ALA A 256 0.77 8.51 7.42
C ALA A 256 2.23 8.95 7.68
N ARG A 257 3.00 8.06 8.30
CA ARG A 257 4.45 8.20 8.48
C ARG A 257 5.19 7.12 7.68
N GLN A 258 6.46 7.35 7.45
CA GLN A 258 7.34 6.33 6.87
C GLN A 258 7.40 5.07 7.74
N GLY A 259 7.74 3.95 7.13
CA GLY A 259 8.18 2.75 7.82
C GLY A 259 9.71 2.70 7.93
N LYS A 260 10.23 1.55 8.35
CA LYS A 260 11.69 1.33 8.47
C LYS A 260 12.29 1.19 7.08
N TRP A 261 13.12 2.16 6.66
CA TRP A 261 13.82 2.20 5.35
C TRP A 261 12.91 2.41 4.13
N ILE A 262 11.62 2.58 4.31
CA ILE A 262 10.64 2.72 3.24
C ILE A 262 9.59 3.77 3.63
N GLY A 263 8.78 4.21 2.65
CA GLY A 263 7.59 5.01 2.91
C GLY A 263 6.46 4.21 3.54
N ALA A 264 5.33 4.85 3.67
CA ALA A 264 4.08 4.19 4.00
C ALA A 264 3.65 3.23 2.88
N LYS A 265 2.88 2.24 3.26
CA LYS A 265 2.25 1.27 2.36
C LYS A 265 0.74 1.31 2.52
N VAL A 266 0.02 0.95 1.48
CA VAL A 266 -1.43 0.77 1.50
C VAL A 266 -1.75 -0.65 1.04
N GLY A 267 -2.75 -1.28 1.63
CA GLY A 267 -3.10 -2.64 1.24
C GLY A 267 -4.22 -3.25 2.04
N LEU A 268 -4.22 -4.56 2.11
CA LEU A 268 -5.31 -5.42 2.53
C LEU A 268 -4.87 -6.35 3.66
N PHE A 269 -5.83 -6.75 4.47
CA PHE A 269 -5.61 -7.76 5.49
C PHE A 269 -6.88 -8.57 5.78
N CYS A 270 -6.68 -9.76 6.31
CA CYS A 270 -7.73 -10.59 6.91
C CYS A 270 -7.14 -11.32 8.11
N VAL A 271 -7.72 -11.15 9.31
CA VAL A 271 -7.20 -11.72 10.55
C VAL A 271 -8.30 -12.29 11.43
N THR A 272 -7.92 -13.19 12.33
CA THR A 272 -8.78 -13.79 13.35
C THR A 272 -8.10 -13.78 14.72
N PRO A 273 -8.80 -13.44 15.82
CA PRO A 273 -8.24 -13.58 17.16
C PRO A 273 -8.18 -15.04 17.64
N ASN A 274 -8.78 -15.97 16.90
CA ASN A 274 -8.94 -17.37 17.31
C ASN A 274 -8.23 -18.33 16.35
N ASP A 275 -7.76 -19.45 16.87
CA ASP A 275 -7.33 -20.59 16.07
C ASP A 275 -8.53 -21.46 15.63
N GLY A 276 -8.33 -22.29 14.62
CA GLY A 276 -9.31 -23.26 14.17
C GLY A 276 -9.99 -22.91 12.84
N ASN A 277 -11.31 -23.05 12.76
CA ASN A 277 -12.07 -22.81 11.53
C ASN A 277 -12.12 -21.31 11.20
N ARG A 278 -11.28 -20.89 10.27
CA ARG A 278 -11.05 -19.49 9.92
C ARG A 278 -11.85 -19.07 8.71
N GLY A 279 -12.31 -17.82 8.73
CA GLY A 279 -12.89 -17.14 7.59
C GLY A 279 -11.86 -16.69 6.56
N TRP A 280 -12.32 -15.96 5.57
CA TRP A 280 -11.50 -15.39 4.52
C TRP A 280 -12.14 -14.14 3.93
N ALA A 281 -11.35 -13.35 3.27
CA ALA A 281 -11.79 -12.24 2.44
C ALA A 281 -11.45 -12.53 0.97
N ASP A 282 -12.44 -12.47 0.10
CA ASP A 282 -12.24 -12.48 -1.35
C ASP A 282 -12.24 -11.03 -1.82
N VAL A 283 -11.15 -10.60 -2.45
CA VAL A 283 -11.02 -9.24 -2.99
C VAL A 283 -11.05 -9.33 -4.50
N ASP A 284 -12.12 -8.80 -5.11
CA ASP A 284 -12.32 -8.84 -6.56
C ASP A 284 -11.29 -7.96 -7.27
N TRP A 285 -11.02 -6.80 -6.69
CA TRP A 285 -10.05 -5.87 -7.24
C TRP A 285 -9.57 -4.88 -6.17
N PHE A 286 -8.38 -4.36 -6.43
CA PHE A 286 -7.80 -3.23 -5.71
C PHE A 286 -7.41 -2.18 -6.75
N ARG A 287 -8.05 -1.03 -6.71
CA ARG A 287 -7.87 0.02 -7.71
C ARG A 287 -7.32 1.28 -7.10
N MET A 288 -6.33 1.83 -7.77
CA MET A 288 -5.78 3.15 -7.49
C MET A 288 -6.19 4.14 -8.57
N THR A 289 -6.59 5.33 -8.16
CA THR A 289 -6.97 6.44 -9.04
C THR A 289 -6.33 7.73 -8.55
N ASN A 290 -6.17 8.68 -9.45
CA ASN A 290 -5.60 10.01 -9.16
C ASN A 290 -6.70 11.04 -8.78
N GLU A 291 -7.90 10.59 -8.37
CA GLU A 291 -9.03 11.45 -8.00
C GLU A 291 -9.21 11.58 -6.49
#